data_00368cfd3d7fb34125fe064242b5f665
#
_entry.id   00368cfd3d7fb34125fe064242b5f665
#
_cell.length_a   1.000
_cell.length_b   1.000
_cell.length_c   1.000
_cell.angle_alpha   90.00
_cell.angle_beta   90.00
_cell.angle_gamma   90.00
#
_symmetry.space_group_name_H-M   'P 1'
#
loop_
_entity.id
_entity.type
_entity.pdbx_description
1 polymer ?
#
loop_
_entity_poly.entity_id
_entity_poly.type
_entity_poly.pdbx_seq_one_letter_code
_entity_poly.pdbx_strand_id
1 'polypeptide(L)'
;LGKWEGKLTQFTGAVINTSSEFKLVSGGNLITETLVEDGVEMLTTYSDNKDGELVVKHYCALGTQPVFKASKVSSDMVAVSLDESQGGYHPEHHSYVSSMKWMVDADNKDLAVVGSTLYIDGELVEQQSVISRVN
;
A
#
# COMPACT_ATOMS: atom_id res chain seq x y z
N LEU A 1 4.24 12.41 -4.64
CA LEU A 1 3.25 13.23 -3.92
C LEU A 1 2.12 13.62 -4.86
N GLY A 2 0.99 14.07 -4.28
CA GLY A 2 -0.18 14.46 -5.05
C GLY A 2 -1.27 13.38 -5.05
N LYS A 3 -2.20 13.50 -6.00
CA LYS A 3 -3.40 12.66 -6.05
C LYS A 3 -3.37 11.73 -7.27
N TRP A 4 -3.77 10.50 -7.03
CA TRP A 4 -3.85 9.44 -8.04
C TRP A 4 -5.23 8.78 -7.99
N GLU A 5 -5.75 8.39 -9.14
CA GLU A 5 -7.04 7.71 -9.25
C GLU A 5 -6.96 6.57 -10.25
N GLY A 6 -7.81 5.57 -10.07
CA GLY A 6 -7.90 4.45 -10.97
C GLY A 6 -8.87 3.38 -10.54
N LYS A 7 -8.60 2.16 -10.98
CA LYS A 7 -9.43 1.00 -10.72
C LYS A 7 -8.63 -0.07 -10.00
N LEU A 8 -9.24 -0.65 -8.99
CA LEU A 8 -8.72 -1.79 -8.26
C LEU A 8 -9.49 -3.03 -8.67
N THR A 9 -8.79 -4.07 -9.11
CA THR A 9 -9.37 -5.39 -9.31
C THR A 9 -9.13 -6.20 -8.03
N GLN A 10 -10.21 -6.51 -7.34
CA GLN A 10 -10.17 -7.27 -6.10
C GLN A 10 -9.99 -8.76 -6.39
N PHE A 11 -9.61 -9.52 -5.35
CA PHE A 11 -9.41 -10.97 -5.46
C PHE A 11 -10.70 -11.71 -5.87
N THR A 12 -11.87 -11.13 -5.65
CA THR A 12 -13.17 -11.68 -6.08
C THR A 12 -13.44 -11.48 -7.58
N GLY A 13 -12.60 -10.69 -8.26
CA GLY A 13 -12.81 -10.26 -9.63
C GLY A 13 -13.59 -8.96 -9.76
N ALA A 14 -14.12 -8.43 -8.65
CA ALA A 14 -14.82 -7.15 -8.65
C ALA A 14 -13.85 -6.01 -8.95
N VAL A 15 -14.29 -5.05 -9.75
CA VAL A 15 -13.52 -3.85 -10.10
C VAL A 15 -14.18 -2.66 -9.42
N ILE A 16 -13.41 -1.95 -8.59
CA ILE A 16 -13.89 -0.81 -7.83
C ILE A 16 -13.04 0.42 -8.10
N ASN A 17 -13.57 1.59 -7.76
CA ASN A 17 -12.81 2.83 -7.83
C ASN A 17 -11.81 2.90 -6.68
N THR A 18 -10.61 3.40 -6.95
CA THR A 18 -9.59 3.65 -5.96
C THR A 18 -8.95 5.02 -6.18
N SER A 19 -8.57 5.67 -5.10
CA SER A 19 -7.79 6.90 -5.16
C SER A 19 -6.78 6.94 -4.02
N SER A 20 -5.65 7.60 -4.25
CA SER A 20 -4.63 7.82 -3.23
C SER A 20 -4.19 9.27 -3.29
N GLU A 21 -4.13 9.91 -2.12
CA GLU A 21 -3.55 11.25 -1.99
C GLU A 21 -2.36 11.18 -1.05
N PHE A 22 -1.18 11.53 -1.58
CA PHE A 22 0.07 11.51 -0.85
C PHE A 22 0.43 12.92 -0.40
N LYS A 23 0.67 13.10 0.89
CA LYS A 23 1.05 14.37 1.50
C LYS A 23 2.32 14.25 2.32
N LEU A 24 3.17 15.26 2.25
CA LEU A 24 4.34 15.37 3.09
C LEU A 24 3.95 16.17 4.34
N VAL A 25 4.17 15.59 5.52
CA VAL A 25 3.80 16.18 6.80
C VAL A 25 4.96 16.07 7.81
N SER A 26 4.76 16.52 9.03
CA SER A 26 5.76 16.44 10.12
C SER A 26 7.11 17.04 9.71
N GLY A 27 7.08 18.21 9.09
CA GLY A 27 8.28 18.93 8.67
C GLY A 27 9.07 18.22 7.57
N GLY A 28 8.40 17.35 6.79
CA GLY A 28 9.05 16.58 5.73
C GLY A 28 9.52 15.20 6.17
N ASN A 29 9.19 14.76 7.38
CA ASN A 29 9.66 13.49 7.94
C ASN A 29 8.68 12.33 7.75
N LEU A 30 7.49 12.61 7.25
CA LEU A 30 6.45 11.59 7.09
C LEU A 30 5.66 11.87 5.81
N ILE A 31 5.43 10.81 5.02
CA ILE A 31 4.46 10.85 3.93
C ILE A 31 3.22 10.09 4.39
N THR A 32 2.05 10.72 4.24
CA THR A 32 0.77 10.04 4.46
C THR A 32 0.11 9.76 3.11
N GLU A 33 -0.53 8.62 3.02
CA GLU A 33 -1.38 8.26 1.89
C GLU A 33 -2.81 8.06 2.40
N THR A 34 -3.72 8.92 1.97
CA THR A 34 -5.15 8.69 2.15
C THR A 34 -5.63 7.86 0.99
N LEU A 35 -5.97 6.61 1.26
CA LEU A 35 -6.42 5.64 0.26
C LEU A 35 -7.92 5.45 0.38
N VAL A 36 -8.64 5.62 -0.72
CA VAL A 36 -10.09 5.40 -0.75
C VAL A 36 -10.41 4.31 -1.76
N GLU A 37 -11.04 3.24 -1.29
CA GLU A 37 -11.46 2.12 -2.12
C GLU A 37 -12.97 1.94 -1.97
N ASP A 38 -13.71 2.18 -3.07
CA ASP A 38 -15.17 2.11 -3.10
C ASP A 38 -15.82 2.91 -1.95
N GLY A 39 -15.29 4.12 -1.70
CA GLY A 39 -15.78 5.01 -0.66
C GLY A 39 -15.24 4.73 0.75
N VAL A 40 -14.46 3.68 0.94
CA VAL A 40 -13.85 3.35 2.24
C VAL A 40 -12.47 3.97 2.34
N GLU A 41 -12.30 4.87 3.31
CA GLU A 41 -11.05 5.60 3.52
C GLU A 41 -10.13 4.83 4.46
N MET A 42 -8.85 4.72 4.05
CA MET A 42 -7.79 4.09 4.82
C MET A 42 -6.57 5.00 4.83
N LEU A 43 -5.61 4.69 5.69
CA LEU A 43 -4.39 5.47 5.83
C LEU A 43 -3.17 4.56 5.73
N THR A 44 -2.17 5.00 4.99
CA THR A 44 -0.84 4.39 4.99
C THR A 44 0.19 5.47 5.29
N THR A 45 1.17 5.15 6.11
CA THR A 45 2.26 6.07 6.43
C THR A 45 3.60 5.52 5.95
N TYR A 46 4.46 6.43 5.50
CA TYR A 46 5.79 6.10 4.97
C TYR A 46 6.80 6.99 5.69
N SER A 47 7.73 6.38 6.39
CA SER A 47 8.75 7.12 7.14
C SER A 47 10.07 6.35 7.14
N ASP A 48 11.14 7.02 7.54
CA ASP A 48 12.42 6.36 7.80
C ASP A 48 12.56 6.11 9.29
N ASN A 49 13.12 4.95 9.65
CA ASN A 49 13.47 4.69 11.03
C ASN A 49 14.81 5.38 11.36
N LYS A 50 15.30 5.20 12.59
CA LYS A 50 16.56 5.82 13.04
C LYS A 50 17.78 5.37 12.22
N ASP A 51 17.69 4.25 11.52
CA ASP A 51 18.78 3.70 10.70
C ASP A 51 18.61 4.08 9.20
N GLY A 52 17.64 4.94 8.87
CA GLY A 52 17.38 5.38 7.51
C GLY A 52 16.65 4.37 6.66
N GLU A 53 16.07 3.34 7.26
CA GLU A 53 15.33 2.31 6.54
C GLU A 53 13.86 2.69 6.42
N LEU A 54 13.25 2.40 5.27
CA LEU A 54 11.85 2.67 5.01
C LEU A 54 10.95 1.82 5.90
N VAL A 55 10.02 2.48 6.59
CA VAL A 55 8.96 1.84 7.36
C VAL A 55 7.61 2.25 6.78
N VAL A 56 6.79 1.27 6.43
CA VAL A 56 5.45 1.48 5.90
C VAL A 56 4.45 0.88 6.88
N LYS A 57 3.45 1.65 7.29
CA LYS A 57 2.39 1.16 8.16
C LYS A 57 1.04 1.44 7.50
N HIS A 58 0.27 0.39 7.32
CA HIS A 58 -1.05 0.46 6.69
C HIS A 58 -2.14 0.24 7.73
N TYR A 59 -3.07 1.20 7.81
CA TYR A 59 -4.24 1.14 8.70
C TYR A 59 -5.41 0.68 7.85
N CYS A 60 -5.70 -0.61 7.93
CA CYS A 60 -6.61 -1.29 7.02
C CYS A 60 -8.05 -1.27 7.50
N ALA A 61 -8.99 -1.22 6.55
CA ALA A 61 -10.42 -1.35 6.84
C ALA A 61 -10.77 -2.74 7.43
N LEU A 62 -9.87 -3.72 7.29
CA LEU A 62 -10.01 -5.04 7.92
C LEU A 62 -9.80 -4.99 9.44
N GLY A 63 -9.41 -3.85 10.00
CA GLY A 63 -9.17 -3.68 11.42
C GLY A 63 -7.75 -4.02 11.88
N THR A 64 -6.84 -4.28 10.94
CA THR A 64 -5.44 -4.60 11.22
C THR A 64 -4.51 -3.46 10.77
N GLN A 65 -3.34 -3.35 11.40
CA GLN A 65 -2.36 -2.31 11.09
C GLN A 65 -0.97 -2.93 10.85
N PRO A 66 -0.79 -3.63 9.73
CA PRO A 66 0.50 -4.27 9.46
C PRO A 66 1.61 -3.25 9.23
N VAL A 67 2.80 -3.58 9.71
CA VAL A 67 4.03 -2.81 9.50
C VAL A 67 4.90 -3.55 8.52
N PHE A 68 5.40 -2.83 7.52
CA PHE A 68 6.20 -3.40 6.45
C PHE A 68 7.60 -2.81 6.43
N LYS A 69 8.54 -3.58 5.91
CA LYS A 69 9.87 -3.12 5.56
C LYS A 69 10.12 -3.31 4.08
N ALA A 70 11.04 -2.55 3.52
CA ALA A 70 11.40 -2.68 2.11
C ALA A 70 11.98 -4.07 1.84
N SER A 71 11.45 -4.74 0.82
CA SER A 71 11.99 -6.01 0.32
C SER A 71 12.75 -5.81 -0.98
N LYS A 72 12.35 -4.81 -1.79
CA LYS A 72 13.06 -4.45 -3.01
C LYS A 72 12.76 -2.99 -3.37
N VAL A 73 13.82 -2.25 -3.72
CA VAL A 73 13.71 -0.85 -4.15
C VAL A 73 14.54 -0.66 -5.41
N SER A 74 13.95 -0.07 -6.43
CA SER A 74 14.65 0.35 -7.65
C SER A 74 14.15 1.74 -8.06
N SER A 75 14.64 2.26 -9.20
CA SER A 75 14.27 3.62 -9.65
C SER A 75 12.78 3.78 -9.96
N ASP A 76 12.08 2.69 -10.29
CA ASP A 76 10.67 2.72 -10.72
C ASP A 76 9.78 1.78 -9.90
N MET A 77 10.32 1.10 -8.89
CA MET A 77 9.56 0.12 -8.11
C MET A 77 9.96 0.14 -6.64
N VAL A 78 8.95 0.05 -5.77
CA VAL A 78 9.13 -0.21 -4.34
C VAL A 78 8.26 -1.39 -3.97
N ALA A 79 8.86 -2.41 -3.37
CA ALA A 79 8.15 -3.56 -2.82
C ALA A 79 8.43 -3.65 -1.32
N VAL A 80 7.38 -3.90 -0.55
CA VAL A 80 7.47 -4.06 0.89
C VAL A 80 6.79 -5.34 1.32
N SER A 81 7.29 -5.95 2.39
CA SER A 81 6.70 -7.13 3.02
C SER A 81 6.66 -6.95 4.52
N LEU A 82 5.83 -7.76 5.19
CA LEU A 82 5.67 -7.67 6.64
C LEU A 82 7.02 -7.68 7.36
N ASP A 83 7.18 -6.75 8.29
CA ASP A 83 8.26 -6.78 9.27
C ASP A 83 7.84 -7.68 10.43
N GLU A 84 8.31 -8.92 10.41
CA GLU A 84 7.95 -9.91 11.42
C GLU A 84 8.45 -9.56 12.82
N SER A 85 9.46 -8.68 12.92
CA SER A 85 9.92 -8.19 14.22
C SER A 85 8.91 -7.28 14.90
N GLN A 86 8.00 -6.68 14.13
CA GLN A 86 6.86 -5.90 14.64
C GLN A 86 5.63 -6.77 14.89
N GLY A 87 5.71 -8.00 14.60
CA GLY A 87 4.86 -9.18 14.62
C GLY A 87 3.46 -9.09 15.11
N GLY A 88 2.73 -10.16 15.12
CA GLY A 88 1.45 -10.29 15.74
C GLY A 88 0.32 -10.74 14.83
N TYR A 89 0.44 -10.64 13.52
CA TYR A 89 -0.61 -11.13 12.63
C TYR A 89 -0.32 -12.54 12.15
N HIS A 90 -1.35 -13.38 12.21
CA HIS A 90 -1.27 -14.77 11.83
C HIS A 90 -2.45 -15.12 10.91
N PRO A 91 -2.22 -15.82 9.78
CA PRO A 91 -3.29 -16.12 8.80
C PRO A 91 -4.49 -16.82 9.38
N GLU A 92 -4.30 -17.64 10.41
CA GLU A 92 -5.40 -18.39 11.05
C GLU A 92 -6.29 -17.52 11.93
N HIS A 93 -5.82 -16.34 12.33
CA HIS A 93 -6.52 -15.48 13.31
C HIS A 93 -6.86 -14.10 12.79
N HIS A 94 -6.20 -13.66 11.72
CA HIS A 94 -6.29 -12.28 11.26
C HIS A 94 -6.44 -12.19 9.74
N SER A 95 -7.16 -11.17 9.29
CA SER A 95 -7.16 -10.75 7.88
C SER A 95 -6.34 -9.47 7.75
N TYR A 96 -5.35 -9.45 6.88
CA TYR A 96 -4.41 -8.36 6.79
C TYR A 96 -3.65 -8.34 5.46
N VAL A 97 -3.16 -7.17 5.09
CA VAL A 97 -2.25 -7.02 3.95
C VAL A 97 -0.88 -7.55 4.34
N SER A 98 -0.31 -8.44 3.53
CA SER A 98 0.97 -9.09 3.82
C SER A 98 2.13 -8.54 2.99
N SER A 99 1.85 -7.95 1.83
CA SER A 99 2.85 -7.27 1.01
C SER A 99 2.21 -6.25 0.09
N MET A 100 3.00 -5.27 -0.34
CA MET A 100 2.57 -4.27 -1.31
C MET A 100 3.71 -3.95 -2.26
N LYS A 101 3.36 -3.57 -3.50
CA LYS A 101 4.34 -3.19 -4.51
C LYS A 101 3.77 -2.06 -5.36
N TRP A 102 4.58 -1.01 -5.53
CA TRP A 102 4.26 0.12 -6.38
C TRP A 102 5.24 0.14 -7.55
N MET A 103 4.71 0.15 -8.78
CA MET A 103 5.52 0.22 -9.99
C MET A 103 5.06 1.41 -10.83
N VAL A 104 5.96 2.37 -11.02
CA VAL A 104 5.72 3.50 -11.92
C VAL A 104 6.10 3.08 -13.33
N ASP A 105 5.26 3.41 -14.31
CA ASP A 105 5.54 3.08 -15.70
C ASP A 105 6.82 3.78 -16.17
N ALA A 106 7.72 3.04 -16.85
CA ALA A 106 9.00 3.56 -17.30
C ALA A 106 8.85 4.69 -18.34
N ASP A 107 7.80 4.62 -19.15
CA ASP A 107 7.57 5.57 -20.24
C ASP A 107 6.59 6.69 -19.86
N ASN A 108 5.83 6.51 -18.77
CA ASN A 108 4.85 7.48 -18.31
C ASN A 108 4.83 7.56 -16.78
N LYS A 109 5.48 8.56 -16.22
CA LYS A 109 5.60 8.76 -14.77
C LYS A 109 4.28 9.09 -14.08
N ASP A 110 3.23 9.36 -14.84
CA ASP A 110 1.89 9.64 -14.31
C ASP A 110 1.00 8.40 -14.27
N LEU A 111 1.55 7.23 -14.58
CA LEU A 111 0.87 5.94 -14.56
C LEU A 111 1.61 4.98 -13.63
N ALA A 112 0.87 4.29 -12.78
CA ALA A 112 1.44 3.33 -11.84
C ALA A 112 0.54 2.12 -11.67
N VAL A 113 1.16 0.99 -11.32
CA VAL A 113 0.48 -0.25 -10.95
C VAL A 113 0.80 -0.53 -9.50
N VAL A 114 -0.22 -0.80 -8.70
CA VAL A 114 -0.07 -1.14 -7.29
C VAL A 114 -0.61 -2.55 -7.08
N GLY A 115 0.26 -3.45 -6.63
CA GLY A 115 -0.11 -4.81 -6.28
C GLY A 115 -0.07 -5.02 -4.78
N SER A 116 -0.94 -5.86 -4.26
CA SER A 116 -0.91 -6.26 -2.87
C SER A 116 -1.29 -7.72 -2.71
N THR A 117 -0.73 -8.36 -1.68
CA THR A 117 -1.17 -9.67 -1.23
C THR A 117 -1.82 -9.52 0.14
N LEU A 118 -2.87 -10.29 0.38
CA LEU A 118 -3.63 -10.24 1.61
C LEU A 118 -3.93 -11.67 2.09
N TYR A 119 -4.01 -11.84 3.40
CA TYR A 119 -4.66 -13.03 3.97
C TYR A 119 -6.08 -12.65 4.34
N ILE A 120 -7.05 -13.35 3.75
CA ILE A 120 -8.47 -13.19 4.02
C ILE A 120 -9.02 -14.55 4.42
N ASP A 121 -9.50 -14.66 5.66
CA ASP A 121 -10.03 -15.90 6.22
C ASP A 121 -9.08 -17.09 6.04
N GLY A 122 -7.78 -16.86 6.22
CA GLY A 122 -6.74 -17.87 6.14
C GLY A 122 -6.18 -18.13 4.74
N GLU A 123 -6.74 -17.50 3.70
CA GLU A 123 -6.30 -17.69 2.32
C GLU A 123 -5.48 -16.50 1.82
N LEU A 124 -4.39 -16.79 1.13
CA LEU A 124 -3.57 -15.77 0.48
C LEU A 124 -4.24 -15.37 -0.85
N VAL A 125 -4.56 -14.11 -0.99
CA VAL A 125 -5.19 -13.55 -2.18
C VAL A 125 -4.41 -12.35 -2.70
N GLU A 126 -4.62 -11.98 -3.96
CA GLU A 126 -3.94 -10.86 -4.60
C GLU A 126 -4.95 -9.84 -5.11
N GLN A 127 -4.55 -8.57 -5.05
CA GLN A 127 -5.28 -7.45 -5.63
C GLN A 127 -4.33 -6.57 -6.42
N GLN A 128 -4.85 -5.87 -7.41
CA GLN A 128 -4.06 -4.98 -8.25
C GLN A 128 -4.85 -3.79 -8.67
N SER A 129 -4.24 -2.62 -8.63
CA SER A 129 -4.83 -1.39 -9.16
C SER A 129 -3.93 -0.79 -10.23
N VAL A 130 -4.58 -0.12 -11.18
CA VAL A 130 -3.91 0.74 -12.16
C VAL A 130 -4.40 2.14 -11.90
N ILE A 131 -3.47 3.04 -11.60
CA ILE A 131 -3.77 4.40 -11.19
C ILE A 131 -3.00 5.41 -12.05
N SER A 132 -3.57 6.58 -12.22
CA SER A 132 -2.93 7.67 -12.93
C SER A 132 -3.00 8.94 -12.10
N ARG A 133 -2.02 9.83 -12.30
CA ARG A 133 -1.95 11.10 -11.60
C ARG A 133 -3.10 12.01 -12.02
N VAL A 134 -3.71 12.66 -11.05
CA VAL A 134 -4.78 13.65 -11.25
C VAL A 134 -4.14 15.04 -11.17
N ASN A 135 -4.41 15.84 -12.19
CA ASN A 135 -3.94 17.23 -12.26
C ASN A 135 -4.97 18.21 -11.70
#